data_ef7b7bf10041cef1d6b5ba16ac4d7d75
#
_entry.id   ef7b7bf10041cef1d6b5ba16ac4d7d75
#
_cell.length_a   1.000
_cell.length_b   1.000
_cell.length_c   1.000
_cell.angle_alpha   90.00
_cell.angle_beta   90.00
_cell.angle_gamma   90.00
#
_symmetry.space_group_name_H-M   'P 1'
#
loop_
_entity.id
_entity.type
_entity.pdbx_description
1 polymer ?
#
loop_
_entity_poly.entity_id
_entity_poly.type
_entity_poly.pdbx_seq_one_letter_code
_entity_poly.pdbx_strand_id
1 'polypeptide(L)'
;MNPSNVYFTDFHTIAFGDSLPTKLKKLIKKAGIENLDLDGKFVAIKMHFGELGNISYLRPNYARAVVDVVKELGGKPFLTDCNTMYPGSRKNALEHMECAWENGFTPLT
;
A
#
# COMPACT_ATOMS: atom_id res chain seq x y z
N MET A 1 -1.17 -13.17 -28.44
CA MET A 1 -0.98 -12.33 -27.24
C MET A 1 -0.23 -13.16 -26.21
N ASN A 2 0.88 -12.68 -25.69
CA ASN A 2 1.60 -13.37 -24.63
C ASN A 2 0.91 -13.16 -23.29
N PRO A 3 0.80 -14.18 -22.44
CA PRO A 3 0.23 -14.00 -21.10
C PRO A 3 1.09 -13.08 -20.25
N SER A 4 0.46 -12.32 -19.37
CA SER A 4 1.16 -11.50 -18.40
C SER A 4 1.76 -12.35 -17.28
N ASN A 5 2.93 -11.95 -16.78
CA ASN A 5 3.51 -12.59 -15.61
C ASN A 5 2.73 -12.22 -14.35
N VAL A 6 2.52 -13.21 -13.49
CA VAL A 6 1.94 -13.02 -12.17
C VAL A 6 2.97 -13.40 -11.12
N TYR A 7 3.21 -12.51 -10.18
CA TYR A 7 4.15 -12.71 -9.08
C TYR A 7 3.37 -13.01 -7.81
N PHE A 8 3.69 -14.12 -7.17
CA PHE A 8 2.95 -14.63 -6.02
C PHE A 8 3.89 -14.99 -4.87
N THR A 9 3.47 -14.70 -3.66
CA THR A 9 4.04 -15.25 -2.43
C THR A 9 2.90 -15.61 -1.47
N ASP A 10 3.10 -16.64 -0.66
CA ASP A 10 2.13 -17.06 0.34
C ASP A 10 2.30 -16.32 1.67
N PHE A 11 1.44 -16.59 2.64
CA PHE A 11 1.52 -16.06 4.00
C PHE A 11 2.35 -16.93 4.96
N HIS A 12 3.01 -17.96 4.45
CA HIS A 12 3.85 -18.81 5.28
C HIS A 12 5.09 -18.04 5.75
N THR A 13 5.34 -18.09 7.06
CA THR A 13 6.55 -17.55 7.69
C THR A 13 7.12 -18.57 8.64
N ILE A 14 8.44 -18.59 8.80
CA ILE A 14 9.16 -19.45 9.74
C ILE A 14 9.96 -18.58 10.71
N ALA A 15 10.27 -19.12 11.88
CA ALA A 15 11.16 -18.46 12.82
C ALA A 15 12.51 -18.17 12.14
N PHE A 16 13.03 -16.97 12.32
CA PHE A 16 14.25 -16.46 11.68
C PHE A 16 14.19 -16.34 10.14
N GLY A 17 13.01 -16.51 9.54
CA GLY A 17 12.77 -16.24 8.13
C GLY A 17 12.28 -14.83 7.87
N ASP A 18 11.92 -14.56 6.61
CA ASP A 18 11.36 -13.27 6.21
C ASP A 18 9.97 -13.05 6.82
N SER A 19 9.73 -11.86 7.34
CA SER A 19 8.40 -11.41 7.73
C SER A 19 7.51 -11.18 6.50
N LEU A 20 6.19 -11.10 6.70
CA LEU A 20 5.26 -10.80 5.60
C LEU A 20 5.56 -9.46 4.91
N PRO A 21 5.84 -8.35 5.62
CA PRO A 21 6.27 -7.11 4.96
C PRO A 21 7.56 -7.27 4.15
N THR A 22 8.53 -8.04 4.65
CA THR A 22 9.77 -8.32 3.92
C THR A 22 9.51 -9.15 2.65
N LYS A 23 8.64 -10.15 2.74
CA LYS A 23 8.22 -10.95 1.58
C LYS A 23 7.54 -10.05 0.53
N LEU A 24 6.69 -9.12 0.95
CA LEU A 24 6.07 -8.16 0.04
C LEU A 24 7.11 -7.27 -0.65
N LYS A 25 8.06 -6.71 0.09
CA LYS A 25 9.14 -5.90 -0.50
C LYS A 25 9.91 -6.67 -1.58
N LYS A 26 10.29 -7.91 -1.30
CA LYS A 26 10.96 -8.78 -2.26
C LYS A 26 10.09 -9.07 -3.49
N LEU A 27 8.80 -9.30 -3.28
CA LEU A 27 7.86 -9.60 -4.35
C LEU A 27 7.71 -8.43 -5.33
N ILE A 28 7.50 -7.22 -4.82
CA ILE A 28 7.33 -6.03 -5.69
C ILE A 28 8.63 -5.67 -6.42
N LYS A 29 9.79 -5.89 -5.81
CA LYS A 29 11.09 -5.74 -6.48
C LYS A 29 11.23 -6.75 -7.62
N LYS A 30 10.88 -8.01 -7.37
CA LYS A 30 10.88 -9.05 -8.41
C LYS A 30 9.89 -8.75 -9.54
N ALA A 31 8.76 -8.13 -9.23
CA ALA A 31 7.78 -7.71 -10.22
C ALA A 31 8.24 -6.53 -11.08
N GLY A 32 9.33 -5.86 -10.72
CA GLY A 32 9.97 -4.87 -11.55
C GLY A 32 9.76 -3.42 -11.15
N ILE A 33 9.36 -3.13 -9.91
CA ILE A 33 9.22 -1.74 -9.44
C ILE A 33 10.50 -0.93 -9.62
N GLU A 34 11.66 -1.58 -9.55
CA GLU A 34 12.98 -0.96 -9.75
C GLU A 34 13.20 -0.45 -11.20
N ASN A 35 12.41 -0.95 -12.15
CA ASN A 35 12.44 -0.49 -13.55
C ASN A 35 11.62 0.78 -13.78
N LEU A 36 10.87 1.22 -12.77
CA LEU A 36 10.15 2.49 -12.83
C LEU A 36 11.09 3.61 -12.42
N ASP A 37 11.13 4.65 -13.22
CA ASP A 37 11.90 5.85 -12.91
C ASP A 37 11.18 6.68 -11.84
N LEU A 38 11.44 6.38 -10.56
CA LEU A 38 10.78 7.00 -9.41
C LEU A 38 11.61 8.11 -8.76
N ASP A 39 12.91 8.21 -9.08
CA ASP A 39 13.82 9.13 -8.41
C ASP A 39 13.36 10.60 -8.52
N GLY A 40 13.25 11.26 -7.38
CA GLY A 40 12.80 12.64 -7.26
C GLY A 40 11.32 12.89 -7.53
N LYS A 41 10.55 11.87 -7.89
CA LYS A 41 9.13 12.00 -8.29
C LYS A 41 8.17 11.77 -7.12
N PHE A 42 7.03 12.46 -7.16
CA PHE A 42 5.90 12.12 -6.30
C PHE A 42 5.25 10.82 -6.80
N VAL A 43 5.06 9.88 -5.89
CA VAL A 43 4.52 8.55 -6.19
C VAL A 43 3.24 8.34 -5.40
N ALA A 44 2.12 8.36 -6.07
CA ALA A 44 0.82 8.07 -5.48
C ALA A 44 0.64 6.56 -5.34
N ILE A 45 0.46 6.10 -4.12
CA ILE A 45 0.14 4.71 -3.81
C ILE A 45 -1.35 4.65 -3.51
N LYS A 46 -2.13 4.23 -4.51
CA LYS A 46 -3.57 4.11 -4.35
C LYS A 46 -3.92 2.82 -3.62
N MET A 47 -4.73 2.93 -2.58
CA MET A 47 -5.22 1.80 -1.83
C MET A 47 -6.57 2.11 -1.20
N HIS A 48 -7.25 1.07 -0.72
CA HIS A 48 -8.48 1.21 0.05
C HIS A 48 -8.13 1.34 1.54
N PHE A 49 -8.52 2.44 2.18
CA PHE A 49 -8.26 2.69 3.61
C PHE A 49 -9.25 2.01 4.56
N GLY A 50 -10.17 1.23 4.05
CA GLY A 50 -11.21 0.56 4.83
C GLY A 50 -12.46 1.41 5.03
N GLU A 51 -13.56 0.76 5.32
CA GLU A 51 -14.79 1.39 5.82
C GLU A 51 -14.76 1.36 7.35
N LEU A 52 -15.40 2.33 8.00
CA LEU A 52 -15.54 2.30 9.45
C LEU A 52 -16.34 1.07 9.90
N GLY A 53 -15.82 0.36 10.89
CA GLY A 53 -16.41 -0.86 11.40
C GLY A 53 -16.10 -2.13 10.63
N ASN A 54 -15.47 -2.04 9.47
CA ASN A 54 -15.00 -3.18 8.70
C ASN A 54 -13.47 -3.29 8.84
N ILE A 55 -12.98 -4.47 9.20
CA ILE A 55 -11.56 -4.74 9.37
C ILE A 55 -10.94 -5.58 8.24
N SER A 56 -11.72 -5.86 7.17
CA SER A 56 -11.28 -6.64 6.02
C SER A 56 -10.62 -5.76 4.95
N TYR A 57 -9.59 -5.03 5.34
CA TYR A 57 -8.77 -4.22 4.43
C TYR A 57 -7.27 -4.52 4.66
N LEU A 58 -6.43 -4.15 3.71
CA LEU A 58 -4.99 -4.35 3.85
C LEU A 58 -4.46 -3.52 5.03
N ARG A 59 -3.65 -4.15 5.85
CA ARG A 59 -3.09 -3.50 7.04
C ARG A 59 -2.10 -2.39 6.66
N PRO A 60 -2.02 -1.32 7.46
CA PRO A 60 -1.04 -0.25 7.26
C PRO A 60 0.42 -0.74 7.11
N ASN A 61 0.75 -1.88 7.76
CA ASN A 61 2.07 -2.51 7.65
C ASN A 61 2.46 -2.85 6.20
N TYR A 62 1.50 -3.28 5.37
CA TYR A 62 1.75 -3.55 3.96
C TYR A 62 1.95 -2.26 3.17
N ALA A 63 1.13 -1.23 3.45
CA ALA A 63 1.31 0.09 2.86
C ALA A 63 2.71 0.64 3.19
N ARG A 64 3.15 0.51 4.44
CA ARG A 64 4.48 0.92 4.88
C ARG A 64 5.58 0.20 4.11
N ALA A 65 5.44 -1.10 3.87
CA ALA A 65 6.42 -1.85 3.09
C ALA A 65 6.60 -1.29 1.67
N VAL A 66 5.49 -0.92 1.02
CA VAL A 66 5.53 -0.29 -0.32
C VAL A 66 6.14 1.10 -0.26
N VAL A 67 5.73 1.92 0.72
CA VAL A 67 6.31 3.26 0.97
C VAL A 67 7.83 3.18 1.13
N ASP A 68 8.32 2.24 1.92
CA ASP A 68 9.76 2.06 2.13
C ASP A 68 10.50 1.76 0.82
N VAL A 69 9.96 0.86 -0.01
CA VAL A 69 10.59 0.53 -1.31
C VAL A 69 10.61 1.74 -2.23
N VAL A 70 9.52 2.52 -2.29
CA VAL A 70 9.50 3.75 -3.10
C VAL A 70 10.54 4.75 -2.62
N LYS A 71 10.69 4.91 -1.29
CA LYS A 71 11.74 5.78 -0.72
C LYS A 71 13.15 5.28 -1.03
N GLU A 72 13.39 3.97 -0.94
CA GLU A 72 14.66 3.35 -1.32
C GLU A 72 15.04 3.67 -2.78
N LEU A 73 14.05 3.78 -3.66
CA LEU A 73 14.22 4.13 -5.08
C LEU A 73 14.27 5.64 -5.34
N GLY A 74 14.33 6.46 -4.29
CA GLY A 74 14.42 7.93 -4.40
C GLY A 74 13.10 8.64 -4.65
N GLY A 75 11.97 7.93 -4.64
CA GLY A 75 10.64 8.51 -4.83
C GLY A 75 10.11 9.20 -3.58
N LYS A 76 9.10 10.03 -3.77
CA LYS A 76 8.38 10.76 -2.71
C LYS A 76 6.95 10.17 -2.60
N PRO A 77 6.77 9.07 -1.83
CA PRO A 77 5.49 8.38 -1.77
C PRO A 77 4.46 9.13 -0.94
N PHE A 78 3.20 8.99 -1.34
CA PHE A 78 2.04 9.34 -0.52
C PHE A 78 0.92 8.35 -0.78
N LEU A 79 0.13 8.07 0.26
CA LEU A 79 -1.04 7.21 0.14
C LEU A 79 -2.23 8.03 -0.35
N THR A 80 -3.05 7.43 -1.19
CA THR A 80 -4.23 8.09 -1.75
C THR A 80 -5.36 7.11 -2.03
N ASP A 81 -6.57 7.64 -2.08
CA ASP A 81 -7.76 6.94 -2.54
C ASP A 81 -8.75 7.95 -3.14
N CYS A 82 -9.79 7.46 -3.76
CA CYS A 82 -10.89 8.27 -4.26
C CYS A 82 -12.04 8.29 -3.23
N ASN A 83 -12.73 9.43 -3.12
CA ASN A 83 -13.97 9.48 -2.35
C ASN A 83 -15.04 8.60 -3.00
N THR A 84 -15.95 8.09 -2.19
CA THR A 84 -17.04 7.25 -2.70
C THR A 84 -18.17 8.08 -3.27
N MET A 85 -18.88 7.54 -4.25
CA MET A 85 -20.10 8.13 -4.79
C MET A 85 -21.33 7.85 -3.91
N TYR A 86 -21.27 6.78 -3.12
CA TYR A 86 -22.33 6.46 -2.15
C TYR A 86 -22.10 7.19 -0.82
N PRO A 87 -23.16 7.45 -0.04
CA PRO A 87 -23.03 8.07 1.28
C PRO A 87 -22.31 7.12 2.26
N GLY A 88 -21.44 7.71 3.10
CA GLY A 88 -20.64 6.99 4.09
C GLY A 88 -19.44 7.83 4.54
N SER A 89 -18.58 7.26 5.33
CA SER A 89 -17.42 7.94 5.93
C SER A 89 -16.29 8.26 4.96
N ARG A 90 -16.44 7.92 3.69
CA ARG A 90 -15.45 8.24 2.63
C ARG A 90 -16.02 9.12 1.52
N LYS A 91 -17.09 9.86 1.83
CA LYS A 91 -17.83 10.65 0.85
C LYS A 91 -17.13 11.96 0.47
N ASN A 92 -16.41 12.57 1.41
CA ASN A 92 -15.65 13.80 1.19
C ASN A 92 -14.25 13.68 1.79
N ALA A 93 -13.38 14.64 1.44
CA ALA A 93 -11.98 14.56 1.83
C ALA A 93 -11.74 14.54 3.34
N LEU A 94 -12.47 15.33 4.11
CA LEU A 94 -12.27 15.43 5.56
C LEU A 94 -12.70 14.14 6.26
N GLU A 95 -13.92 13.68 6.00
CA GLU A 95 -14.43 12.42 6.56
C GLU A 95 -13.61 11.22 6.12
N HIS A 96 -13.12 11.21 4.87
CA HIS A 96 -12.28 10.14 4.37
C HIS A 96 -10.92 10.10 5.07
N MET A 97 -10.32 11.25 5.36
CA MET A 97 -9.08 11.32 6.14
C MET A 97 -9.29 10.81 7.57
N GLU A 98 -10.39 11.22 8.22
CA GLU A 98 -10.73 10.72 9.56
C GLU A 98 -10.93 9.20 9.56
N CYS A 99 -11.66 8.67 8.58
CA CYS A 99 -11.85 7.23 8.39
C CYS A 99 -10.52 6.48 8.23
N ALA A 100 -9.61 7.02 7.41
CA ALA A 100 -8.28 6.43 7.24
C ALA A 100 -7.49 6.43 8.56
N TRP A 101 -7.54 7.51 9.33
CA TRP A 101 -6.85 7.60 10.62
C TRP A 101 -7.43 6.63 11.65
N GLU A 102 -8.74 6.51 11.74
CA GLU A 102 -9.38 5.53 12.64
C GLU A 102 -9.02 4.09 12.27
N ASN A 103 -8.79 3.82 10.99
CA ASN A 103 -8.35 2.52 10.50
C ASN A 103 -6.81 2.31 10.58
N GLY A 104 -6.08 3.26 11.18
CA GLY A 104 -4.67 3.12 11.48
C GLY A 104 -3.71 3.67 10.40
N PHE A 105 -4.22 4.32 9.36
CA PHE A 105 -3.39 4.98 8.35
C PHE A 105 -3.09 6.41 8.80
N THR A 106 -1.93 6.61 9.39
CA THR A 106 -1.49 7.92 9.91
C THR A 106 -0.40 8.53 9.02
N PRO A 107 -0.04 9.81 9.23
CA PRO A 107 1.09 10.43 8.52
C PRO A 107 2.43 9.69 8.71
N LEU A 108 2.52 8.82 9.71
CA LEU A 108 3.71 8.01 9.96
C LEU A 108 3.70 6.66 9.23
N THR A 109 2.64 6.36 8.52
CA THR A 109 2.50 5.10 7.76
C THR A 109 3.28 5.14 6.46
#